data_a4bdfdd8d3a6d87929bd15a49d4e5a86
#
_entry.id   a4bdfdd8d3a6d87929bd15a49d4e5a86
#
_cell.length_a   1.000
_cell.length_b   1.000
_cell.length_c   1.000
_cell.angle_alpha   90.00
_cell.angle_beta   90.00
_cell.angle_gamma   90.00
#
_symmetry.space_group_name_H-M   'P 1'
#
loop_
_entity.id
_entity.type
_entity.pdbx_description
1 polymer ?
#
loop_
_entity_poly.entity_id
_entity_poly.type
_entity_poly.pdbx_seq_one_letter_code
_entity_poly.pdbx_strand_id
1 'polypeptide(L)'
;VDHDNDQIIYATNYNGALSKSYDGGYTYESGLDSAISASESGAWVTPFVMHPDSSEIIYAGFENVWKSMDGGYNWTQLSNFSGSVTLNSLAVAPSEPDSTIYCATYTNIYRTNNGGATWTNIKNGLPYTLASITYIAVDHSDANKLWVTFSGYEDGEKVYYSDDGGDTWTNISDDLPNVPVNTIDHETGSQYNGAIYIGTDIGVYYTNDSIQGTTEKWIPFDNNLPNVVISELEIHEGDQKIRAATYGRGLWESPLYIPEANSV
;
A
#
# COMPACT_ATOMS: atom_id res chain seq x y z
N VAL A 1 -12.05 -3.99 -6.38
CA VAL A 1 -12.88 -4.92 -7.17
C VAL A 1 -12.54 -6.33 -6.73
N ASP A 2 -13.54 -7.20 -6.60
CA ASP A 2 -13.37 -8.62 -6.32
C ASP A 2 -12.63 -9.28 -7.48
N HIS A 3 -11.58 -10.06 -7.18
CA HIS A 3 -10.73 -10.67 -8.22
C HIS A 3 -11.38 -11.88 -8.91
N ASP A 4 -12.46 -12.45 -8.33
CA ASP A 4 -13.22 -13.56 -8.89
C ASP A 4 -14.48 -13.09 -9.63
N ASN A 5 -14.99 -11.88 -9.32
CA ASN A 5 -16.23 -11.36 -9.88
C ASN A 5 -16.21 -9.83 -10.00
N ASP A 6 -16.01 -9.31 -11.18
CA ASP A 6 -15.91 -7.87 -11.49
C ASP A 6 -17.20 -7.07 -11.20
N GLN A 7 -18.34 -7.75 -10.98
CA GLN A 7 -19.59 -7.11 -10.56
C GLN A 7 -19.57 -6.77 -9.05
N ILE A 8 -18.68 -7.38 -8.28
CA ILE A 8 -18.54 -7.09 -6.85
C ILE A 8 -17.48 -6.02 -6.67
N ILE A 9 -17.91 -4.87 -6.14
CA ILE A 9 -17.02 -3.73 -5.89
C ILE A 9 -17.18 -3.29 -4.44
N TYR A 10 -16.08 -3.16 -3.75
CA TYR A 10 -16.03 -2.53 -2.43
C TYR A 10 -15.60 -1.08 -2.57
N ALA A 11 -16.20 -0.21 -1.79
CA ALA A 11 -15.86 1.19 -1.74
C ALA A 11 -15.91 1.70 -0.29
N THR A 12 -14.96 2.55 0.06
CA THR A 12 -15.00 3.28 1.33
C THR A 12 -15.33 4.75 1.08
N ASN A 13 -16.08 5.33 1.98
CA ASN A 13 -16.16 6.77 2.15
C ASN A 13 -15.28 7.18 3.34
N TYR A 14 -15.16 8.47 3.64
CA TYR A 14 -14.34 8.95 4.76
C TYR A 14 -14.70 8.26 6.09
N ASN A 15 -13.69 8.10 6.93
CA ASN A 15 -13.78 7.51 8.27
C ASN A 15 -14.25 6.04 8.30
N GLY A 16 -14.02 5.28 7.22
CA GLY A 16 -14.21 3.84 7.18
C GLY A 16 -15.61 3.37 6.81
N ALA A 17 -16.51 4.26 6.38
CA ALA A 17 -17.83 3.85 5.92
C ALA A 17 -17.70 2.91 4.70
N LEU A 18 -17.83 1.61 4.93
CA LEU A 18 -17.63 0.56 3.92
C LEU A 18 -18.96 0.19 3.26
N SER A 19 -18.92 0.09 1.94
CA SER A 19 -20.05 -0.27 1.09
C SER A 19 -19.66 -1.33 0.06
N LYS A 20 -20.62 -2.13 -0.38
CA LYS A 20 -20.43 -3.19 -1.37
C LYS A 20 -21.47 -3.08 -2.48
N SER A 21 -21.03 -3.23 -3.72
CA SER A 21 -21.88 -3.35 -4.91
C SER A 21 -21.88 -4.80 -5.41
N TYR A 22 -22.96 -5.20 -6.03
CA TYR A 22 -23.13 -6.50 -6.70
C TYR A 22 -23.48 -6.35 -8.19
N ASP A 23 -23.45 -5.13 -8.71
CA ASP A 23 -23.91 -4.77 -10.06
C ASP A 23 -22.91 -3.86 -10.79
N GLY A 24 -21.62 -4.04 -10.51
CA GLY A 24 -20.55 -3.26 -11.17
C GLY A 24 -20.50 -1.79 -10.75
N GLY A 25 -21.01 -1.47 -9.56
CA GLY A 25 -20.95 -0.12 -8.99
C GLY A 25 -22.17 0.76 -9.28
N TYR A 26 -23.24 0.22 -9.86
CA TYR A 26 -24.47 0.99 -10.09
C TYR A 26 -25.23 1.24 -8.80
N THR A 27 -25.29 0.26 -7.91
CA THR A 27 -25.87 0.41 -6.57
C THR A 27 -24.93 -0.10 -5.48
N TYR A 28 -25.05 0.46 -4.27
CA TYR A 28 -24.23 0.08 -3.13
C TYR A 28 -25.07 -0.22 -1.89
N GLU A 29 -24.82 -1.35 -1.25
CA GLU A 29 -25.21 -1.65 0.10
C GLU A 29 -24.21 -1.00 1.07
N SER A 30 -24.68 -0.16 1.99
CA SER A 30 -23.83 0.58 2.93
C SER A 30 -23.92 -0.01 4.34
N GLY A 31 -22.93 0.34 5.20
CA GLY A 31 -22.94 0.01 6.61
C GLY A 31 -22.33 -1.36 6.94
N LEU A 32 -21.50 -1.90 6.06
CA LEU A 32 -20.75 -3.12 6.33
C LEU A 32 -19.78 -2.95 7.51
N ASP A 33 -19.32 -1.72 7.78
CA ASP A 33 -18.47 -1.34 8.89
C ASP A 33 -19.21 -1.16 10.23
N SER A 34 -20.54 -1.28 10.28
CA SER A 34 -21.35 -0.87 11.44
C SER A 34 -20.95 -1.53 12.76
N ALA A 35 -20.46 -2.77 12.73
CA ALA A 35 -19.95 -3.47 13.89
C ALA A 35 -18.63 -2.86 14.43
N ILE A 36 -17.81 -2.30 13.55
CA ILE A 36 -16.53 -1.65 13.88
C ILE A 36 -16.76 -0.22 14.29
N SER A 37 -17.48 0.55 13.49
CA SER A 37 -17.73 1.99 13.69
C SER A 37 -18.53 2.31 14.95
N ALA A 38 -19.16 1.29 15.57
CA ALA A 38 -19.78 1.41 16.88
C ALA A 38 -18.76 1.63 18.01
N SER A 39 -17.50 1.27 17.82
CA SER A 39 -16.45 1.30 18.85
C SER A 39 -15.16 2.02 18.43
N GLU A 40 -14.88 2.13 17.15
CA GLU A 40 -13.64 2.69 16.60
C GLU A 40 -13.94 3.68 15.45
N SER A 41 -13.01 4.61 15.24
CA SER A 41 -13.01 5.50 14.08
C SER A 41 -12.03 5.03 13.03
N GLY A 42 -12.37 5.16 11.75
CA GLY A 42 -11.44 5.01 10.65
C GLY A 42 -10.67 6.32 10.36
N ALA A 43 -9.55 6.22 9.67
CA ALA A 43 -8.86 7.36 9.10
C ALA A 43 -9.72 8.05 8.02
N TRP A 44 -9.35 9.28 7.61
CA TRP A 44 -10.04 9.97 6.50
C TRP A 44 -10.07 9.10 5.23
N VAL A 45 -8.94 8.47 4.88
CA VAL A 45 -8.85 7.35 3.94
C VAL A 45 -8.55 6.12 4.77
N THR A 46 -9.54 5.29 5.01
CA THR A 46 -9.42 4.08 5.81
C THR A 46 -8.89 2.95 4.92
N PRO A 47 -7.75 2.33 5.26
CA PRO A 47 -7.22 1.25 4.45
C PRO A 47 -8.08 0.00 4.59
N PHE A 48 -8.38 -0.64 3.47
CA PHE A 48 -8.92 -1.99 3.46
C PHE A 48 -8.30 -2.78 2.31
N VAL A 49 -8.08 -4.06 2.51
CA VAL A 49 -7.49 -4.95 1.53
C VAL A 49 -8.25 -6.25 1.47
N MET A 50 -8.36 -6.80 0.27
CA MET A 50 -8.89 -8.13 0.02
C MET A 50 -7.76 -9.16 0.17
N HIS A 51 -8.08 -10.33 0.71
CA HIS A 51 -7.14 -11.44 0.78
C HIS A 51 -6.76 -11.91 -0.62
N PRO A 52 -5.46 -12.15 -0.91
CA PRO A 52 -5.01 -12.50 -2.27
C PRO A 52 -5.67 -13.76 -2.87
N ASP A 53 -5.99 -14.75 -2.03
CA ASP A 53 -6.51 -16.06 -2.47
C ASP A 53 -8.02 -16.23 -2.21
N SER A 54 -8.70 -15.22 -1.67
CA SER A 54 -10.13 -15.34 -1.34
C SER A 54 -10.83 -14.00 -1.33
N SER A 55 -11.73 -13.79 -2.27
CA SER A 55 -12.49 -12.56 -2.40
C SER A 55 -13.52 -12.33 -1.26
N GLU A 56 -13.86 -13.36 -0.48
CA GLU A 56 -14.74 -13.22 0.68
C GLU A 56 -14.01 -12.74 1.94
N ILE A 57 -12.68 -12.85 1.97
CA ILE A 57 -11.87 -12.41 3.11
C ILE A 57 -11.40 -10.98 2.89
N ILE A 58 -11.76 -10.10 3.82
CA ILE A 58 -11.40 -8.68 3.77
C ILE A 58 -10.78 -8.28 5.11
N TYR A 59 -9.76 -7.44 5.03
CA TYR A 59 -9.16 -6.78 6.18
C TYR A 59 -9.44 -5.28 6.12
N ALA A 60 -9.71 -4.68 7.26
CA ALA A 60 -9.92 -3.24 7.40
C ALA A 60 -9.10 -2.68 8.55
N GLY A 61 -8.46 -1.51 8.32
CA GLY A 61 -7.64 -0.82 9.31
C GLY A 61 -8.37 0.39 9.89
N PHE A 62 -8.93 0.25 11.08
CA PHE A 62 -9.49 1.34 11.88
C PHE A 62 -8.47 1.81 12.92
N GLU A 63 -8.81 1.88 14.21
CA GLU A 63 -7.81 1.98 15.29
C GLU A 63 -7.09 0.64 15.49
N ASN A 64 -7.75 -0.44 15.08
CA ASN A 64 -7.25 -1.80 15.05
C ASN A 64 -7.43 -2.43 13.67
N VAL A 65 -6.79 -3.60 13.47
CA VAL A 65 -6.99 -4.44 12.30
C VAL A 65 -8.19 -5.34 12.54
N TRP A 66 -9.10 -5.36 11.60
CA TRP A 66 -10.29 -6.20 11.59
C TRP A 66 -10.29 -7.12 10.37
N LYS A 67 -10.81 -8.33 10.54
CA LYS A 67 -10.95 -9.35 9.49
C LYS A 67 -12.40 -9.77 9.35
N SER A 68 -12.91 -9.78 8.14
CA SER A 68 -14.16 -10.44 7.75
C SER A 68 -13.84 -11.70 6.95
N MET A 69 -14.67 -12.74 7.13
CA MET A 69 -14.60 -14.01 6.42
C MET A 69 -15.81 -14.22 5.50
N ASP A 70 -16.65 -13.21 5.35
CA ASP A 70 -17.94 -13.29 4.64
C ASP A 70 -18.25 -12.03 3.83
N GLY A 71 -17.22 -11.42 3.29
CA GLY A 71 -17.35 -10.26 2.40
C GLY A 71 -17.80 -8.98 3.11
N GLY A 72 -17.46 -8.80 4.38
CA GLY A 72 -17.70 -7.58 5.14
C GLY A 72 -18.96 -7.58 6.03
N TYR A 73 -19.69 -8.69 6.13
CA TYR A 73 -20.89 -8.75 6.97
C TYR A 73 -20.61 -8.97 8.46
N ASN A 74 -19.64 -9.82 8.77
CA ASN A 74 -19.20 -10.07 10.15
C ASN A 74 -17.71 -9.80 10.29
N TRP A 75 -17.32 -9.16 11.39
CA TRP A 75 -15.96 -8.73 11.64
C TRP A 75 -15.39 -9.30 12.93
N THR A 76 -14.15 -9.71 12.89
CA THR A 76 -13.34 -10.14 14.03
C THR A 76 -12.15 -9.21 14.19
N GLN A 77 -11.98 -8.65 15.38
CA GLN A 77 -10.82 -7.83 15.71
C GLN A 77 -9.56 -8.69 15.83
N LEU A 78 -8.50 -8.35 15.10
CA LEU A 78 -7.22 -9.08 15.10
C LEU A 78 -6.14 -8.41 15.95
N SER A 79 -6.29 -7.15 16.30
CA SER A 79 -5.28 -6.42 17.08
C SER A 79 -5.94 -5.67 18.24
N ASN A 80 -5.12 -5.22 19.21
CA ASN A 80 -5.56 -4.38 20.31
C ASN A 80 -4.44 -3.35 20.57
N PHE A 81 -4.32 -2.38 19.65
CA PHE A 81 -3.36 -1.30 19.79
C PHE A 81 -3.87 -0.26 20.79
N SER A 82 -2.97 0.30 21.59
CA SER A 82 -3.33 1.35 22.54
C SER A 82 -3.28 2.73 21.89
N GLY A 83 -4.22 3.61 22.24
CA GLY A 83 -4.08 5.05 22.01
C GLY A 83 -5.01 5.69 20.99
N SER A 84 -6.09 5.05 20.55
CA SER A 84 -7.12 5.65 19.65
C SER A 84 -6.50 6.40 18.45
N VAL A 85 -5.50 5.79 17.81
CA VAL A 85 -4.85 6.33 16.61
C VAL A 85 -5.19 5.45 15.42
N THR A 86 -5.79 6.04 14.41
CA THR A 86 -6.23 5.33 13.21
C THR A 86 -5.07 4.80 12.38
N LEU A 87 -5.23 3.62 11.82
CA LEU A 87 -4.33 3.07 10.81
C LEU A 87 -4.52 3.82 9.49
N ASN A 88 -3.42 4.11 8.81
CA ASN A 88 -3.42 4.77 7.50
C ASN A 88 -2.85 3.89 6.39
N SER A 89 -2.26 2.75 6.72
CA SER A 89 -1.82 1.75 5.75
C SER A 89 -2.00 0.34 6.30
N LEU A 90 -2.32 -0.59 5.41
CA LEU A 90 -2.56 -2.00 5.72
C LEU A 90 -2.14 -2.84 4.51
N ALA A 91 -1.33 -3.87 4.74
CA ALA A 91 -0.87 -4.78 3.70
C ALA A 91 -0.92 -6.22 4.20
N VAL A 92 -1.44 -7.11 3.38
CA VAL A 92 -1.43 -8.57 3.58
C VAL A 92 -0.35 -9.14 2.66
N ALA A 93 0.59 -9.91 3.21
CA ALA A 93 1.66 -10.51 2.42
C ALA A 93 1.12 -11.58 1.46
N PRO A 94 1.26 -11.42 0.13
CA PRO A 94 0.63 -12.36 -0.81
C PRO A 94 1.18 -13.78 -0.72
N SER A 95 2.45 -13.97 -0.34
CA SER A 95 3.07 -15.29 -0.17
C SER A 95 2.63 -16.01 1.12
N GLU A 96 2.14 -15.29 2.12
CA GLU A 96 1.71 -15.82 3.42
C GLU A 96 0.43 -15.12 3.93
N PRO A 97 -0.67 -15.09 3.15
CA PRO A 97 -1.78 -14.18 3.38
C PRO A 97 -2.60 -14.50 4.64
N ASP A 98 -2.55 -15.74 5.14
CA ASP A 98 -3.22 -16.13 6.37
C ASP A 98 -2.44 -15.78 7.65
N SER A 99 -1.14 -15.51 7.54
CA SER A 99 -0.25 -15.35 8.68
C SER A 99 0.36 -13.96 8.77
N THR A 100 0.81 -13.37 7.66
CA THR A 100 1.65 -12.17 7.68
C THR A 100 0.89 -10.94 7.20
N ILE A 101 0.71 -10.00 8.13
CA ILE A 101 0.01 -8.73 7.89
C ILE A 101 0.87 -7.60 8.48
N TYR A 102 0.96 -6.52 7.73
CA TYR A 102 1.58 -5.26 8.15
C TYR A 102 0.54 -4.17 8.24
N CYS A 103 0.63 -3.29 9.22
CA CYS A 103 -0.20 -2.10 9.30
C CYS A 103 0.55 -0.94 9.93
N ALA A 104 0.17 0.28 9.58
CA ALA A 104 0.82 1.47 10.11
C ALA A 104 -0.19 2.54 10.53
N THR A 105 0.20 3.30 11.55
CA THR A 105 -0.24 4.67 11.81
C THR A 105 0.80 5.62 11.21
N TYR A 106 0.59 6.92 11.28
CA TYR A 106 1.59 7.89 10.81
C TYR A 106 2.99 7.75 11.46
N THR A 107 3.08 7.12 12.65
CA THR A 107 4.33 7.08 13.43
C THR A 107 4.71 5.69 13.95
N ASN A 108 3.89 4.70 13.73
CA ASN A 108 4.18 3.31 14.14
C ASN A 108 3.85 2.37 13.00
N ILE A 109 4.63 1.32 12.89
CA ILE A 109 4.37 0.19 11.99
C ILE A 109 4.41 -1.10 12.79
N TYR A 110 3.47 -1.99 12.51
CA TYR A 110 3.31 -3.25 13.20
C TYR A 110 3.28 -4.40 12.22
N ARG A 111 3.82 -5.55 12.65
CA ARG A 111 3.78 -6.82 11.94
C ARG A 111 3.14 -7.89 12.81
N THR A 112 2.30 -8.72 12.23
CA THR A 112 2.00 -10.07 12.71
C THR A 112 2.52 -11.10 11.69
N ASN A 113 2.97 -12.25 12.19
CA ASN A 113 3.33 -13.43 11.38
C ASN A 113 2.55 -14.68 11.81
N ASN A 114 1.46 -14.49 12.53
CA ASN A 114 0.61 -15.55 13.07
C ASN A 114 -0.87 -15.21 13.03
N GLY A 115 -1.31 -14.52 11.97
CA GLY A 115 -2.70 -14.21 11.70
C GLY A 115 -3.36 -13.25 12.72
N GLY A 116 -2.56 -12.39 13.35
CA GLY A 116 -3.05 -11.42 14.33
C GLY A 116 -3.02 -11.89 15.78
N ALA A 117 -2.54 -13.12 16.06
CA ALA A 117 -2.45 -13.62 17.44
C ALA A 117 -1.45 -12.79 18.30
N THR A 118 -0.38 -12.30 17.66
CA THR A 118 0.55 -11.34 18.29
C THR A 118 1.01 -10.31 17.27
N TRP A 119 1.31 -9.10 17.76
CA TRP A 119 1.79 -7.98 16.95
C TRP A 119 3.10 -7.43 17.51
N THR A 120 4.05 -7.17 16.64
CA THR A 120 5.36 -6.58 16.95
C THR A 120 5.45 -5.20 16.33
N ASN A 121 5.87 -4.19 17.11
CA ASN A 121 6.20 -2.87 16.56
C ASN A 121 7.60 -2.93 15.95
N ILE A 122 7.71 -2.62 14.66
CA ILE A 122 8.91 -2.76 13.85
C ILE A 122 9.46 -1.41 13.37
N LYS A 123 9.14 -0.31 14.03
CA LYS A 123 9.53 1.05 13.60
C LYS A 123 10.97 1.43 13.84
N ASN A 124 11.75 0.63 14.57
CA ASN A 124 13.12 0.98 14.92
C ASN A 124 14.00 1.09 13.66
N GLY A 125 14.71 2.22 13.51
CA GLY A 125 15.49 2.51 12.29
C GLY A 125 14.75 3.35 11.25
N LEU A 126 13.44 3.61 11.42
CA LEU A 126 12.65 4.48 10.56
C LEU A 126 12.62 5.93 11.08
N PRO A 127 12.41 6.95 10.24
CA PRO A 127 12.42 8.37 10.60
C PRO A 127 11.09 8.87 11.17
N TYR A 128 10.36 8.07 11.93
CA TYR A 128 8.98 8.33 12.42
C TYR A 128 8.81 9.58 13.28
N THR A 129 9.90 10.22 13.71
CA THR A 129 9.87 11.50 14.42
C THR A 129 10.03 12.71 13.50
N LEU A 130 10.46 12.50 12.26
CA LEU A 130 10.77 13.52 11.27
C LEU A 130 9.76 13.52 10.12
N ALA A 131 9.26 12.35 9.76
CA ALA A 131 8.34 12.14 8.65
C ALA A 131 7.23 11.16 9.03
N SER A 132 6.08 11.26 8.36
CA SER A 132 4.94 10.38 8.61
C SER A 132 4.92 9.23 7.60
N ILE A 133 4.68 8.01 8.08
CA ILE A 133 4.46 6.83 7.23
C ILE A 133 3.23 7.08 6.36
N THR A 134 3.36 6.81 5.06
CA THR A 134 2.27 6.97 4.09
C THR A 134 1.75 5.64 3.58
N TYR A 135 2.64 4.72 3.21
CA TYR A 135 2.24 3.46 2.57
C TYR A 135 3.19 2.31 2.93
N ILE A 136 2.67 1.08 2.79
CA ILE A 136 3.42 -0.17 2.94
C ILE A 136 3.15 -1.02 1.70
N ALA A 137 4.22 -1.47 1.01
CA ALA A 137 4.15 -2.51 0.00
C ALA A 137 4.92 -3.75 0.48
N VAL A 138 4.42 -4.94 0.15
CA VAL A 138 5.04 -6.22 0.49
C VAL A 138 5.31 -6.98 -0.81
N ASP A 139 6.49 -7.61 -0.89
CA ASP A 139 6.86 -8.45 -2.03
C ASP A 139 5.88 -9.63 -2.16
N HIS A 140 5.45 -9.91 -3.38
CA HIS A 140 4.46 -10.95 -3.63
C HIS A 140 4.99 -12.38 -3.40
N SER A 141 6.30 -12.56 -3.42
CA SER A 141 6.95 -13.86 -3.28
C SER A 141 7.62 -14.09 -1.91
N ASP A 142 7.86 -13.00 -1.16
CA ASP A 142 8.53 -13.05 0.14
C ASP A 142 7.84 -12.12 1.15
N ALA A 143 7.15 -12.72 2.11
CA ALA A 143 6.43 -12.01 3.15
C ALA A 143 7.33 -11.13 4.06
N ASN A 144 8.64 -11.38 4.10
CA ASN A 144 9.59 -10.59 4.89
C ASN A 144 10.20 -9.41 4.12
N LYS A 145 9.96 -9.34 2.82
CA LYS A 145 10.47 -8.27 1.97
C LYS A 145 9.41 -7.19 1.77
N LEU A 146 9.71 -5.98 2.25
CA LEU A 146 8.73 -4.89 2.23
C LEU A 146 9.39 -3.54 2.10
N TRP A 147 8.58 -2.57 1.66
CA TRP A 147 8.94 -1.16 1.54
C TRP A 147 7.96 -0.29 2.31
N VAL A 148 8.47 0.81 2.84
CA VAL A 148 7.67 1.82 3.56
C VAL A 148 8.02 3.20 3.03
N THR A 149 7.00 4.00 2.74
CA THR A 149 7.16 5.37 2.25
C THR A 149 6.80 6.41 3.29
N PHE A 150 7.33 7.61 3.08
CA PHE A 150 7.18 8.72 4.01
C PHE A 150 6.77 10.01 3.31
N SER A 151 5.84 10.73 3.96
CA SER A 151 5.48 12.11 3.60
C SER A 151 6.47 13.12 4.20
N GLY A 152 6.23 14.40 3.88
CA GLY A 152 7.01 15.52 4.45
C GLY A 152 8.17 15.94 3.56
N TYR A 153 8.93 16.90 4.07
CA TYR A 153 10.02 17.58 3.36
C TYR A 153 11.36 17.39 4.07
N GLU A 154 11.50 16.27 4.79
CA GLU A 154 12.81 15.87 5.33
C GLU A 154 13.61 15.23 4.19
N ASP A 155 14.78 15.82 3.92
CA ASP A 155 15.62 15.41 2.79
C ASP A 155 16.24 14.04 3.03
N GLY A 156 16.15 13.17 2.00
CA GLY A 156 16.66 11.80 2.06
C GLY A 156 15.86 10.83 2.93
N GLU A 157 14.68 11.21 3.44
CA GLU A 157 13.87 10.39 4.33
C GLU A 157 12.52 10.01 3.66
N LYS A 158 12.59 9.27 2.54
CA LYS A 158 11.43 9.03 1.66
C LYS A 158 11.01 7.59 1.53
N VAL A 159 11.94 6.67 1.31
CA VAL A 159 11.67 5.25 1.07
C VAL A 159 12.64 4.39 1.85
N TYR A 160 12.10 3.41 2.57
CA TYR A 160 12.84 2.43 3.33
C TYR A 160 12.45 1.02 2.90
N TYR A 161 13.43 0.12 2.92
CA TYR A 161 13.34 -1.27 2.53
C TYR A 161 13.79 -2.18 3.66
N SER A 162 13.14 -3.33 3.79
CA SER A 162 13.53 -4.43 4.67
C SER A 162 13.40 -5.76 3.92
N ASP A 163 14.30 -6.72 4.22
CA ASP A 163 14.25 -8.11 3.77
C ASP A 163 14.17 -9.13 4.94
N ASP A 164 13.92 -8.61 6.14
CA ASP A 164 13.82 -9.40 7.38
C ASP A 164 12.50 -9.12 8.15
N GLY A 165 11.47 -8.67 7.42
CA GLY A 165 10.15 -8.39 8.00
C GLY A 165 10.09 -7.12 8.84
N GLY A 166 11.02 -6.19 8.64
CA GLY A 166 11.10 -4.92 9.36
C GLY A 166 11.91 -4.99 10.66
N ASP A 167 12.65 -6.06 10.90
CA ASP A 167 13.57 -6.13 12.03
C ASP A 167 14.75 -5.15 11.82
N THR A 168 15.17 -4.98 10.55
CA THR A 168 16.11 -3.93 10.11
C THR A 168 15.61 -3.19 8.87
N TRP A 169 16.04 -1.94 8.71
CA TRP A 169 15.63 -1.07 7.61
C TRP A 169 16.83 -0.44 6.91
N THR A 170 16.79 -0.46 5.59
CA THR A 170 17.75 0.22 4.71
C THR A 170 17.06 1.42 4.06
N ASN A 171 17.63 2.60 4.20
CA ASN A 171 17.17 3.79 3.49
C ASN A 171 17.60 3.69 2.01
N ILE A 172 16.64 3.77 1.10
CA ILE A 172 16.85 3.75 -0.36
C ILE A 172 16.30 5.02 -1.03
N SER A 173 16.19 6.10 -0.28
CA SER A 173 15.68 7.40 -0.80
C SER A 173 16.62 8.04 -1.81
N ASP A 174 17.93 7.89 -1.60
CA ASP A 174 19.03 8.32 -2.49
C ASP A 174 18.79 9.69 -3.16
N ASP A 175 18.60 9.72 -4.48
CA ASP A 175 18.47 10.91 -5.32
C ASP A 175 17.01 11.37 -5.56
N LEU A 176 16.05 10.82 -4.79
CA LEU A 176 14.68 11.31 -4.83
C LEU A 176 14.59 12.80 -4.48
N PRO A 177 13.73 13.55 -5.19
CA PRO A 177 13.47 14.93 -4.81
C PRO A 177 12.85 15.03 -3.42
N ASN A 178 13.14 16.12 -2.72
CA ASN A 178 12.60 16.35 -1.36
C ASN A 178 11.12 16.76 -1.40
N VAL A 179 10.26 15.81 -1.74
CA VAL A 179 8.79 15.93 -1.76
C VAL A 179 8.17 14.71 -1.07
N PRO A 180 6.91 14.81 -0.61
CA PRO A 180 6.18 13.65 -0.09
C PRO A 180 6.13 12.49 -1.07
N VAL A 181 6.31 11.26 -0.56
CA VAL A 181 5.96 10.02 -1.25
C VAL A 181 4.64 9.51 -0.65
N ASN A 182 3.62 9.37 -1.47
CA ASN A 182 2.25 9.12 -1.02
C ASN A 182 1.84 7.66 -1.12
N THR A 183 2.38 6.94 -2.10
CA THR A 183 2.04 5.55 -2.41
C THR A 183 3.23 4.82 -3.02
N ILE A 184 3.23 3.49 -2.95
CA ILE A 184 4.23 2.61 -3.54
C ILE A 184 3.56 1.32 -3.98
N ASP A 185 3.97 0.78 -5.13
CA ASP A 185 3.55 -0.54 -5.59
C ASP A 185 4.74 -1.34 -6.13
N HIS A 186 4.68 -2.66 -5.96
CA HIS A 186 5.72 -3.61 -6.32
C HIS A 186 5.30 -4.42 -7.55
N GLU A 187 6.10 -4.37 -8.62
CA GLU A 187 5.87 -5.12 -9.85
C GLU A 187 6.20 -6.61 -9.65
N THR A 188 5.18 -7.48 -9.75
CA THR A 188 5.36 -8.93 -9.75
C THR A 188 5.77 -9.43 -11.11
N GLY A 189 6.55 -10.52 -11.13
CA GLY A 189 6.94 -11.15 -12.40
C GLY A 189 7.85 -10.29 -13.28
N SER A 190 8.32 -9.15 -12.77
CA SER A 190 9.33 -8.35 -13.46
C SER A 190 10.59 -9.17 -13.71
N GLN A 191 11.19 -8.97 -14.89
CA GLN A 191 12.54 -9.52 -15.14
C GLN A 191 13.62 -8.82 -14.29
N TYR A 192 13.25 -7.74 -13.60
CA TYR A 192 14.11 -6.96 -12.71
C TYR A 192 13.68 -7.20 -11.26
N ASN A 193 14.59 -7.69 -10.44
CA ASN A 193 14.35 -7.82 -9.02
C ASN A 193 14.14 -6.44 -8.38
N GLY A 194 13.28 -6.36 -7.36
CA GLY A 194 13.02 -5.14 -6.62
C GLY A 194 12.40 -4.01 -7.45
N ALA A 195 11.67 -4.34 -8.52
CA ALA A 195 10.98 -3.37 -9.35
C ALA A 195 9.82 -2.73 -8.59
N ILE A 196 9.93 -1.45 -8.28
CA ILE A 196 8.93 -0.69 -7.53
C ILE A 196 8.65 0.67 -8.20
N TYR A 197 7.42 1.12 -8.06
CA TYR A 197 6.96 2.44 -8.45
C TYR A 197 6.50 3.20 -7.22
N ILE A 198 6.83 4.48 -7.15
CA ILE A 198 6.34 5.38 -6.09
C ILE A 198 5.59 6.55 -6.70
N GLY A 199 4.50 6.93 -6.03
CA GLY A 199 3.74 8.15 -6.34
C GLY A 199 4.11 9.26 -5.39
N THR A 200 4.47 10.43 -5.95
CA THR A 200 4.90 11.61 -5.21
C THR A 200 3.97 12.80 -5.46
N ASP A 201 4.27 13.94 -4.83
CA ASP A 201 3.55 15.20 -5.11
C ASP A 201 3.83 15.78 -6.51
N ILE A 202 4.80 15.25 -7.24
CA ILE A 202 5.22 15.77 -8.54
C ILE A 202 5.24 14.73 -9.67
N GLY A 203 4.71 13.54 -9.43
CA GLY A 203 4.65 12.46 -10.43
C GLY A 203 5.09 11.11 -9.89
N VAL A 204 5.39 10.19 -10.80
CA VAL A 204 5.79 8.82 -10.51
C VAL A 204 7.29 8.65 -10.70
N TYR A 205 7.93 7.86 -9.84
CA TYR A 205 9.32 7.42 -9.98
C TYR A 205 9.38 5.90 -9.94
N TYR A 206 10.40 5.35 -10.60
CA TYR A 206 10.66 3.91 -10.72
C TYR A 206 12.08 3.57 -10.30
N THR A 207 12.27 2.42 -9.67
CA THR A 207 13.58 1.81 -9.44
C THR A 207 13.51 0.29 -9.48
N ASN A 208 14.69 -0.34 -9.55
CA ASN A 208 14.90 -1.77 -9.36
C ASN A 208 16.34 -2.03 -8.89
N ASP A 209 16.69 -3.28 -8.54
CA ASP A 209 18.01 -3.62 -8.03
C ASP A 209 19.15 -3.25 -9.00
N SER A 210 18.91 -3.32 -10.31
CA SER A 210 19.93 -2.94 -11.32
C SER A 210 20.15 -1.43 -11.36
N ILE A 211 19.09 -0.63 -11.26
CA ILE A 211 19.14 0.83 -11.22
C ILE A 211 19.78 1.27 -9.90
N GLN A 212 19.43 0.65 -8.77
CA GLN A 212 20.04 0.91 -7.48
C GLN A 212 21.57 0.70 -7.47
N GLY A 213 22.09 -0.09 -8.38
CA GLY A 213 23.53 -0.26 -8.62
C GLY A 213 24.22 0.88 -9.38
N THR A 214 23.47 1.86 -9.92
CA THR A 214 23.97 2.99 -10.74
C THR A 214 24.10 4.29 -9.96
N THR A 215 24.44 5.39 -10.62
CA THR A 215 24.50 6.74 -10.02
C THR A 215 23.14 7.41 -9.93
N GLU A 216 22.25 7.13 -10.88
CA GLU A 216 20.85 7.54 -10.83
C GLU A 216 20.05 6.38 -10.27
N LYS A 217 19.52 6.54 -9.07
CA LYS A 217 18.86 5.49 -8.30
C LYS A 217 17.37 5.40 -8.58
N TRP A 218 16.75 6.54 -8.86
CA TRP A 218 15.34 6.67 -9.16
C TRP A 218 15.13 7.33 -10.51
N ILE A 219 14.35 6.72 -11.38
CA ILE A 219 14.05 7.24 -12.71
C ILE A 219 12.67 7.90 -12.69
N PRO A 220 12.52 9.17 -13.10
CA PRO A 220 11.20 9.75 -13.34
C PRO A 220 10.43 8.90 -14.36
N PHE A 221 9.21 8.52 -14.00
CA PHE A 221 8.32 7.71 -14.82
C PHE A 221 7.04 8.48 -15.14
N ASP A 222 7.16 9.52 -15.93
CA ASP A 222 6.08 10.46 -16.17
C ASP A 222 5.28 10.19 -17.46
N ASN A 223 5.87 9.58 -18.51
CA ASN A 223 5.19 9.17 -19.77
C ASN A 223 4.05 10.10 -20.21
N ASN A 224 4.29 11.41 -20.25
CA ASN A 224 3.33 12.49 -20.48
C ASN A 224 2.35 12.75 -19.32
N LEU A 225 2.52 12.13 -18.18
CA LEU A 225 1.83 12.50 -16.96
C LEU A 225 2.28 13.92 -16.54
N PRO A 226 1.38 14.88 -16.33
CA PRO A 226 1.78 16.19 -15.84
C PRO A 226 2.32 16.10 -14.41
N ASN A 227 3.13 17.07 -13.99
CA ASN A 227 3.51 17.21 -12.59
C ASN A 227 2.24 17.40 -11.75
N VAL A 228 1.87 16.36 -11.01
CA VAL A 228 0.64 16.30 -10.23
C VAL A 228 0.84 15.36 -9.05
N VAL A 229 0.12 15.63 -7.96
CA VAL A 229 0.10 14.72 -6.80
C VAL A 229 -0.49 13.38 -7.22
N ILE A 230 0.25 12.31 -6.97
CA ILE A 230 -0.21 10.93 -7.14
C ILE A 230 -0.74 10.47 -5.78
N SER A 231 -2.00 10.11 -5.74
CA SER A 231 -2.68 9.68 -4.51
C SER A 231 -2.64 8.16 -4.33
N GLU A 232 -2.63 7.40 -5.44
CA GLU A 232 -2.58 5.94 -5.44
C GLU A 232 -1.95 5.43 -6.72
N LEU A 233 -1.27 4.29 -6.62
CA LEU A 233 -0.74 3.52 -7.75
C LEU A 233 -1.25 2.08 -7.65
N GLU A 234 -1.57 1.49 -8.79
CA GLU A 234 -2.01 0.11 -8.91
C GLU A 234 -1.39 -0.52 -10.16
N ILE A 235 -0.68 -1.61 -9.99
CA ILE A 235 -0.15 -2.42 -11.09
C ILE A 235 -1.16 -3.50 -11.44
N HIS A 236 -1.58 -3.52 -12.70
CA HIS A 236 -2.41 -4.59 -13.25
C HIS A 236 -1.54 -5.55 -14.04
N GLU A 237 -1.08 -6.61 -13.39
CA GLU A 237 -0.14 -7.59 -13.95
C GLU A 237 -0.64 -8.25 -15.24
N GLY A 238 -1.94 -8.53 -15.32
CA GLY A 238 -2.55 -9.16 -16.49
C GLY A 238 -2.43 -8.33 -17.77
N ASP A 239 -2.47 -7.00 -17.65
CA ASP A 239 -2.36 -6.06 -18.77
C ASP A 239 -0.94 -5.47 -18.88
N GLN A 240 -0.06 -5.76 -17.96
CA GLN A 240 1.29 -5.17 -17.84
C GLN A 240 1.23 -3.64 -17.84
N LYS A 241 0.37 -3.08 -16.98
CA LYS A 241 0.11 -1.65 -16.88
C LYS A 241 0.10 -1.18 -15.45
N ILE A 242 0.53 0.05 -15.26
CA ILE A 242 0.36 0.80 -14.03
C ILE A 242 -0.71 1.88 -14.19
N ARG A 243 -1.54 2.04 -13.19
CA ARG A 243 -2.57 3.08 -13.09
C ARG A 243 -2.25 4.03 -11.95
N ALA A 244 -2.38 5.32 -12.22
CA ALA A 244 -2.11 6.37 -11.26
C ALA A 244 -3.38 7.19 -11.02
N ALA A 245 -3.87 7.19 -9.79
CA ALA A 245 -4.89 8.13 -9.35
C ALA A 245 -4.22 9.45 -8.97
N THR A 246 -4.69 10.55 -9.58
CA THR A 246 -4.08 11.86 -9.42
C THR A 246 -5.01 12.84 -8.72
N TYR A 247 -4.46 13.76 -7.95
CA TYR A 247 -5.27 14.81 -7.34
C TYR A 247 -5.68 15.86 -8.38
N GLY A 248 -6.95 15.79 -8.79
CA GLY A 248 -7.58 16.77 -9.68
C GLY A 248 -7.28 16.62 -11.17
N ARG A 249 -6.60 15.55 -11.62
CA ARG A 249 -6.32 15.27 -13.03
C ARG A 249 -6.83 13.91 -13.52
N GLY A 250 -7.65 13.24 -12.69
CA GLY A 250 -8.28 11.97 -13.01
C GLY A 250 -7.34 10.76 -12.87
N LEU A 251 -7.66 9.70 -13.59
CA LEU A 251 -6.92 8.44 -13.61
C LEU A 251 -6.08 8.35 -14.90
N TRP A 252 -4.82 7.98 -14.75
CA TRP A 252 -3.86 7.79 -15.84
C TRP A 252 -3.42 6.34 -15.91
N GLU A 253 -3.04 5.89 -17.10
CA GLU A 253 -2.58 4.53 -17.34
C GLU A 253 -1.34 4.56 -18.24
N SER A 254 -0.33 3.74 -17.93
CA SER A 254 0.89 3.57 -18.73
C SER A 254 1.25 2.07 -18.77
N PRO A 255 1.89 1.59 -19.85
CA PRO A 255 2.65 0.34 -19.79
C PRO A 255 3.70 0.41 -18.68
N LEU A 256 4.06 -0.75 -18.12
CA LEU A 256 5.17 -0.85 -17.15
C LEU A 256 6.51 -0.44 -17.78
N TYR A 257 7.49 -0.14 -16.96
CA TYR A 257 8.82 0.30 -17.40
C TYR A 257 9.51 -0.78 -18.24
N ILE A 258 9.91 -0.40 -19.43
CA ILE A 258 10.77 -1.21 -20.31
C ILE A 258 12.04 -0.40 -20.54
N PRO A 259 13.22 -0.89 -20.12
CA PRO A 259 14.47 -0.22 -20.41
C PRO A 259 14.63 -0.04 -21.92
N GLU A 260 15.09 1.13 -22.34
CA GLU A 260 15.48 1.32 -23.74
C GLU A 260 16.55 0.27 -24.10
N ALA A 261 16.29 -0.51 -25.14
CA ALA A 261 17.29 -1.42 -25.66
C ALA A 261 18.52 -0.57 -26.01
N ASN A 262 19.64 -0.79 -25.33
CA ASN A 262 20.88 -0.12 -25.68
C ASN A 262 21.11 -0.26 -27.18
N SER A 263 20.96 0.83 -27.92
CA SER A 263 21.37 0.93 -29.33
C SER A 263 22.89 0.77 -29.33
N VAL A 264 23.35 -0.46 -29.65
CA VAL A 264 24.75 -0.77 -29.90
C VAL A 264 25.27 -0.06 -31.11
#